data_b48b9e44ba233ef0132912e4c0a392c8
#
_entry.id   b48b9e44ba233ef0132912e4c0a392c8
#
_cell.length_a   1.000
_cell.length_b   1.000
_cell.length_c   1.000
_cell.angle_alpha   90.00
_cell.angle_beta   90.00
_cell.angle_gamma   90.00
#
_symmetry.space_group_name_H-M   'P 1'
#
loop_
_entity.id
_entity.type
_entity.pdbx_description
1 polymer ?
#
loop_
_entity_poly.entity_id
_entity_poly.type
_entity_poly.pdbx_seq_one_letter_code
_entity_poly.pdbx_strand_id
1 'polypeptide(L)'
;FSKTMDQNYKLLANLKSFEIFKLPVLVGVSRKRMAWQVAETTIEESLNATTAINTLALASGMTDILRVHDVKAAVEAIKIWEMMRKNG
;
A
#
# COMPACT_ATOMS: atom_id res chain seq x y z
N PHE A 1 -9.19 13.36 5.19
CA PHE A 1 -9.23 13.38 3.73
C PHE A 1 -10.45 12.65 3.22
N SER A 2 -11.37 13.39 2.65
CA SER A 2 -12.58 12.81 2.09
C SER A 2 -12.40 12.53 0.60
N LYS A 3 -11.53 11.59 0.28
CA LYS A 3 -11.38 11.14 -1.10
C LYS A 3 -12.33 9.99 -1.36
N THR A 4 -12.86 9.93 -2.58
CA THR A 4 -13.69 8.80 -2.97
C THR A 4 -12.83 7.54 -3.13
N MET A 5 -13.50 6.38 -3.18
CA MET A 5 -12.82 5.10 -3.40
C MET A 5 -12.02 5.12 -4.70
N ASP A 6 -12.63 5.62 -5.78
CA ASP A 6 -11.98 5.70 -7.08
C ASP A 6 -10.75 6.60 -7.04
N GLN A 7 -10.83 7.74 -6.32
CA GLN A 7 -9.70 8.65 -6.19
C GLN A 7 -8.55 8.01 -5.43
N ASN A 8 -8.85 7.23 -4.39
CA ASN A 8 -7.82 6.54 -3.62
C ASN A 8 -7.08 5.51 -4.47
N TYR A 9 -7.80 4.74 -5.27
CA TYR A 9 -7.17 3.77 -6.16
C TYR A 9 -6.42 4.45 -7.30
N LYS A 10 -6.91 5.60 -7.77
CA LYS A 10 -6.19 6.38 -8.77
C LYS A 10 -4.86 6.90 -8.23
N LEU A 11 -4.83 7.34 -6.97
CA LEU A 11 -3.58 7.72 -6.32
C LEU A 11 -2.61 6.54 -6.24
N LEU A 12 -3.11 5.39 -5.81
CA LEU A 12 -2.29 4.18 -5.71
C LEU A 12 -1.70 3.81 -7.08
N ALA A 13 -2.50 3.84 -8.12
CA ALA A 13 -2.07 3.50 -9.47
C ALA A 13 -1.05 4.48 -10.04
N ASN A 14 -1.03 5.71 -9.54
CA ASN A 14 -0.18 6.79 -10.05
C ASN A 14 0.85 7.30 -9.05
N LEU A 15 1.23 6.46 -8.07
CA LEU A 15 2.23 6.86 -7.06
C LEU A 15 3.52 7.37 -7.69
N LYS A 16 3.93 6.79 -8.81
CA LYS A 16 5.17 7.18 -9.46
C LYS A 16 5.16 8.63 -9.95
N SER A 17 3.99 9.23 -10.20
CA SER A 17 3.92 10.63 -10.59
C SER A 17 4.36 11.59 -9.49
N PHE A 18 4.45 11.15 -8.24
CA PHE A 18 4.97 11.96 -7.15
C PHE A 18 6.49 12.03 -7.09
N GLU A 19 7.17 11.30 -7.95
CA GLU A 19 8.64 11.27 -8.01
C GLU A 19 9.24 12.66 -8.23
N ILE A 20 8.55 13.51 -8.97
CA ILE A 20 9.04 14.87 -9.28
C ILE A 20 9.18 15.74 -8.02
N PHE A 21 8.46 15.43 -6.96
CA PHE A 21 8.53 16.24 -5.73
C PHE A 21 9.71 15.88 -4.85
N LYS A 22 10.34 14.72 -5.06
CA LYS A 22 11.48 14.22 -4.28
C LYS A 22 11.24 14.25 -2.77
N LEU A 23 10.02 13.98 -2.36
CA LEU A 23 9.62 13.93 -0.96
C LEU A 23 9.36 12.49 -0.54
N PRO A 24 9.57 12.16 0.75
CA PRO A 24 9.21 10.83 1.25
C PRO A 24 7.71 10.58 1.09
N VAL A 25 7.34 9.36 0.69
CA VAL A 25 5.95 8.97 0.52
C VAL A 25 5.59 7.96 1.60
N LEU A 26 4.55 8.29 2.38
CA LEU A 26 4.01 7.42 3.41
C LEU A 26 2.69 6.85 2.93
N VAL A 27 2.53 5.53 3.01
CA VAL A 27 1.30 4.84 2.64
C VAL A 27 0.69 4.21 3.89
N GLY A 28 -0.58 4.54 4.16
CA GLY A 28 -1.30 4.03 5.32
C GLY A 28 -2.69 3.60 4.92
N VAL A 29 -2.86 2.33 4.53
CA VAL A 29 -4.15 1.79 4.09
C VAL A 29 -4.75 0.77 5.06
N SER A 30 -4.04 0.47 6.15
CA SER A 30 -4.48 -0.53 7.11
C SER A 30 -5.87 -0.20 7.66
N ARG A 31 -6.78 -1.18 7.59
CA ARG A 31 -8.16 -1.09 8.06
C ARG A 31 -9.01 -0.02 7.38
N LYS A 32 -8.55 0.54 6.27
CA LYS A 32 -9.33 1.53 5.53
C LYS A 32 -10.26 0.84 4.54
N ARG A 33 -11.33 1.55 4.17
CA ARG A 33 -12.34 1.05 3.24
C ARG A 33 -11.74 0.57 1.93
N MET A 34 -10.70 1.22 1.42
CA MET A 34 -10.06 0.80 0.18
C MET A 34 -9.46 -0.60 0.29
N ALA A 35 -9.17 -1.07 1.51
CA ALA A 35 -8.70 -2.43 1.70
C ALA A 35 -9.87 -3.41 1.80
N TRP A 36 -10.81 -3.19 2.74
CA TRP A 36 -11.80 -4.23 3.01
C TRP A 36 -13.05 -4.16 2.15
N GLN A 37 -13.46 -2.97 1.71
CA GLN A 37 -14.69 -2.82 0.94
C GLN A 37 -14.51 -3.37 -0.48
N VAL A 38 -13.43 -3.04 -1.14
CA VAL A 38 -13.16 -3.53 -2.50
C VAL A 38 -12.96 -5.04 -2.51
N ALA A 39 -12.30 -5.59 -1.49
CA ALA A 39 -12.09 -7.02 -1.36
C ALA A 39 -13.35 -7.78 -0.89
N GLU A 40 -14.44 -7.05 -0.61
CA GLU A 40 -15.70 -7.63 -0.14
C GLU A 40 -15.53 -8.43 1.15
N THR A 41 -14.74 -7.88 2.07
CA THR A 41 -14.49 -8.48 3.37
C THR A 41 -14.86 -7.50 4.50
N THR A 42 -14.40 -7.73 5.71
CA THR A 42 -14.67 -6.88 6.87
C THR A 42 -13.38 -6.21 7.34
N ILE A 43 -13.52 -5.20 8.20
CA ILE A 43 -12.35 -4.54 8.80
C ILE A 43 -11.49 -5.55 9.54
N GLU A 44 -12.13 -6.45 10.30
CA GLU A 44 -11.44 -7.45 11.13
C GLU A 44 -10.67 -8.47 10.27
N GLU A 45 -11.13 -8.71 9.06
CA GLU A 45 -10.53 -9.70 8.16
C GLU A 45 -9.79 -9.06 6.99
N SER A 46 -9.39 -7.79 7.14
CA SER A 46 -8.80 -7.01 6.06
C SER A 46 -7.28 -7.16 5.92
N LEU A 47 -6.66 -8.03 6.72
CA LEU A 47 -5.20 -8.14 6.70
C LEU A 47 -4.66 -8.51 5.32
N ASN A 48 -5.25 -9.50 4.67
CA ASN A 48 -4.81 -9.93 3.34
C ASN A 48 -4.96 -8.80 2.31
N ALA A 49 -6.11 -8.13 2.31
CA ALA A 49 -6.35 -7.01 1.40
C ALA A 49 -5.38 -5.86 1.65
N THR A 50 -5.13 -5.54 2.92
CA THR A 50 -4.16 -4.52 3.32
C THR A 50 -2.77 -4.87 2.80
N THR A 51 -2.35 -6.13 2.97
CA THR A 51 -1.06 -6.60 2.51
C THR A 51 -0.94 -6.51 0.99
N ALA A 52 -2.01 -6.86 0.28
CA ALA A 52 -2.03 -6.74 -1.18
C ALA A 52 -1.81 -5.29 -1.63
N ILE A 53 -2.50 -4.34 -1.02
CA ILE A 53 -2.35 -2.92 -1.37
C ILE A 53 -0.95 -2.43 -1.01
N ASN A 54 -0.43 -2.79 0.16
CA ASN A 54 0.92 -2.41 0.58
C ASN A 54 1.96 -2.94 -0.41
N THR A 55 1.78 -4.17 -0.88
CA THR A 55 2.68 -4.77 -1.87
C THR A 55 2.65 -4.00 -3.19
N LEU A 56 1.45 -3.62 -3.65
CA LEU A 56 1.33 -2.82 -4.87
C LEU A 56 1.98 -1.44 -4.69
N ALA A 57 1.82 -0.83 -3.53
CA ALA A 57 2.46 0.44 -3.22
C ALA A 57 3.99 0.32 -3.22
N LEU A 58 4.52 -0.76 -2.64
CA LEU A 58 5.97 -1.03 -2.66
C LEU A 58 6.47 -1.23 -4.09
N ALA A 59 5.70 -1.96 -4.91
CA ALA A 59 6.08 -2.26 -6.28
C ALA A 59 6.19 -1.00 -7.15
N SER A 60 5.51 0.09 -6.77
CA SER A 60 5.64 1.37 -7.48
C SER A 60 7.05 1.97 -7.36
N GLY A 61 7.81 1.54 -6.36
CA GLY A 61 9.14 2.09 -6.07
C GLY A 61 9.11 3.43 -5.36
N MET A 62 7.93 3.96 -5.06
CA MET A 62 7.77 5.30 -4.48
C MET A 62 7.44 5.32 -2.99
N THR A 63 7.20 4.16 -2.38
CA THR A 63 6.82 4.11 -0.98
C THR A 63 8.06 4.05 -0.09
N ASP A 64 8.21 5.03 0.77
CA ASP A 64 9.31 5.10 1.72
C ASP A 64 8.91 4.55 3.09
N ILE A 65 7.66 4.75 3.49
CA ILE A 65 7.16 4.37 4.80
C ILE A 65 5.80 3.71 4.66
N LEU A 66 5.62 2.55 5.29
CA LEU A 66 4.33 1.90 5.43
C LEU A 66 3.83 2.09 6.86
N ARG A 67 2.68 2.72 7.00
CA ARG A 67 2.01 2.84 8.29
C ARG A 67 1.01 1.70 8.41
N VAL A 68 1.24 0.81 9.36
CA VAL A 68 0.49 -0.44 9.46
C VAL A 68 0.07 -0.75 10.89
N HIS A 69 -0.98 -1.59 11.03
CA HIS A 69 -1.35 -2.16 12.33
C HIS A 69 -0.70 -3.53 12.52
N ASP A 70 -0.52 -4.28 11.44
CA ASP A 70 0.03 -5.64 11.48
C ASP A 70 1.46 -5.63 10.95
N VAL A 71 2.41 -5.39 11.86
CA VAL A 71 3.81 -5.18 11.52
C VAL A 71 4.44 -6.41 10.86
N LYS A 72 4.13 -7.61 11.36
CA LYS A 72 4.71 -8.83 10.82
C LYS A 72 4.38 -9.02 9.34
N ALA A 73 3.12 -8.83 8.97
CA ALA A 73 2.68 -8.96 7.58
C ALA A 73 3.36 -7.93 6.68
N ALA A 74 3.51 -6.70 7.16
CA ALA A 74 4.18 -5.64 6.41
C ALA A 74 5.66 -5.93 6.21
N VAL A 75 6.33 -6.42 7.24
CA VAL A 75 7.75 -6.80 7.14
C VAL A 75 7.95 -7.92 6.14
N GLU A 76 7.06 -8.91 6.12
CA GLU A 76 7.13 -10.00 5.15
C GLU A 76 6.98 -9.48 3.72
N ALA A 77 6.02 -8.57 3.51
CA ALA A 77 5.83 -7.97 2.18
C ALA A 77 7.08 -7.20 1.73
N ILE A 78 7.69 -6.45 2.63
CA ILE A 78 8.90 -5.69 2.34
C ILE A 78 10.05 -6.61 1.97
N LYS A 79 10.22 -7.71 2.70
CA LYS A 79 11.29 -8.68 2.43
C LYS A 79 11.16 -9.30 1.05
N ILE A 80 9.93 -9.64 0.67
CA ILE A 80 9.66 -10.23 -0.65
C ILE A 80 9.93 -9.20 -1.75
N TRP A 81 9.44 -7.98 -1.57
CA TRP A 81 9.66 -6.90 -2.52
C TRP A 81 11.15 -6.59 -2.69
N GLU A 82 11.90 -6.53 -1.60
CA GLU A 82 13.33 -6.24 -1.66
C GLU A 82 14.11 -7.34 -2.40
N MET A 83 13.74 -8.60 -2.20
CA MET A 83 14.36 -9.72 -2.92
C MET A 83 14.10 -9.61 -4.42
N MET A 84 12.87 -9.29 -4.80
CA MET A 84 12.51 -9.09 -6.20
C MET A 84 13.31 -7.94 -6.81
N ARG A 85 13.38 -6.80 -6.13
CA ARG A 85 14.09 -5.61 -6.59
C ARG A 85 15.59 -5.88 -6.78
N LYS A 86 16.17 -6.66 -5.87
CA LYS A 86 17.59 -7.00 -5.88
C LYS A 86 17.97 -7.85 -7.09
N ASN A 87 17.05 -8.67 -7.59
CA ASN A 87 17.27 -9.61 -8.68
C ASN A 87 16.62 -9.19 -10.00
N GLY A 88 16.01 -8.04 -10.02
CA GLY A 88 15.30 -7.52 -11.19
C GLY A 88 16.07 -6.55 -12.07
#